data_3ee48d54eed36352c2a0342d1b5d5c3d
#
_entry.id   3ee48d54eed36352c2a0342d1b5d5c3d
#
_cell.length_a   1.000
_cell.length_b   1.000
_cell.length_c   1.000
_cell.angle_alpha   90.00
_cell.angle_beta   90.00
_cell.angle_gamma   90.00
#
_symmetry.space_group_name_H-M   'P 1'
#
loop_
_entity.id
_entity.type
_entity.pdbx_description
1 polymer ?
#
loop_
_entity_poly.entity_id
_entity_poly.type
_entity_poly.pdbx_seq_one_letter_code
_entity_poly.pdbx_strand_id
1 'polypeptide(L)' 'MSPREKEFTERINVFFTPEQIEQVKREASKVGLTVSAYVRMVVMKEVNNA' A
#
# COMPACT_ATOMS: atom_id res chain seq x y z
N MET A 1 -8.05 -11.12 -20.96
CA MET A 1 -7.22 -10.60 -19.87
C MET A 1 -7.44 -9.12 -19.70
N SER A 2 -7.64 -8.64 -18.51
CA SER A 2 -7.93 -7.25 -18.31
C SER A 2 -6.64 -6.42 -18.30
N PRO A 3 -6.69 -5.17 -18.75
CA PRO A 3 -5.51 -4.29 -18.73
C PRO A 3 -4.95 -4.10 -17.33
N ARG A 4 -5.82 -4.24 -16.33
CA ARG A 4 -5.43 -4.07 -14.95
C ARG A 4 -4.41 -5.10 -14.49
N GLU A 5 -4.49 -6.30 -15.04
CA GLU A 5 -3.56 -7.36 -14.71
C GLU A 5 -2.15 -7.03 -15.16
N LYS A 6 -2.02 -6.31 -16.26
CA LYS A 6 -0.72 -5.88 -16.74
C LYS A 6 -0.09 -4.84 -15.82
N GLU A 7 -0.92 -4.00 -15.20
CA GLU A 7 -0.45 -2.96 -14.32
C GLU A 7 0.05 -3.52 -13.00
N PHE A 8 -0.47 -4.67 -12.59
CA PHE A 8 -0.13 -5.27 -11.30
C PHE A 8 0.50 -6.63 -11.48
N THR A 9 1.50 -6.71 -12.34
CA THR A 9 2.19 -7.97 -12.62
C THR A 9 3.28 -8.29 -11.59
N GLU A 10 3.77 -7.28 -10.90
CA GLU A 10 4.81 -7.49 -9.90
C GLU A 10 4.22 -7.59 -8.52
N ARG A 11 4.74 -8.51 -7.73
CA ARG A 11 4.28 -8.72 -6.37
C ARG A 11 5.44 -8.68 -5.41
N ILE A 12 5.22 -8.04 -4.28
CA ILE A 12 6.18 -8.09 -3.17
C ILE A 12 5.41 -8.40 -1.90
N ASN A 13 6.07 -9.06 -0.97
CA ASN A 13 5.50 -9.33 0.34
C ASN A 13 6.20 -8.43 1.36
N VAL A 14 5.40 -7.74 2.15
CA VAL A 14 5.93 -6.88 3.21
C VAL A 14 5.37 -7.37 4.53
N PHE A 15 6.24 -7.53 5.50
CA PHE A 15 5.85 -8.03 6.81
C PHE A 15 5.91 -6.93 7.85
N PHE A 16 4.90 -6.90 8.71
CA PHE A 16 4.79 -5.91 9.78
C PHE A 16 4.62 -6.64 11.11
N THR A 17 5.06 -6.00 12.19
CA THR A 17 4.68 -6.45 13.51
C THR A 17 3.19 -6.18 13.72
N PRO A 18 2.54 -6.88 14.68
CA PRO A 18 1.12 -6.58 14.97
C PRO A 18 0.86 -5.10 15.28
N GLU A 19 1.78 -4.47 16.00
CA GLU A 19 1.63 -3.05 16.32
C GLU A 19 1.73 -2.18 15.08
N GLN A 20 2.66 -2.52 14.20
CA GLN A 20 2.84 -1.77 12.96
C GLN A 20 1.62 -1.86 12.06
N ILE A 21 1.07 -3.08 11.92
CA ILE A 21 -0.09 -3.25 11.05
C ILE A 21 -1.31 -2.52 11.59
N GLU A 22 -1.46 -2.46 12.92
CA GLU A 22 -2.55 -1.72 13.53
C GLU A 22 -2.42 -0.23 13.25
N GLN A 23 -1.21 0.29 13.31
CA GLN A 23 -0.95 1.69 12.97
C GLN A 23 -1.29 1.98 11.52
N VAL A 24 -0.87 1.11 10.62
CA VAL A 24 -1.12 1.27 9.19
C VAL A 24 -2.62 1.24 8.92
N LYS A 25 -3.34 0.31 9.53
CA LYS A 25 -4.79 0.22 9.38
C LYS A 25 -5.48 1.50 9.82
N ARG A 26 -5.04 2.05 10.94
CA ARG A 26 -5.62 3.26 11.47
C ARG A 26 -5.41 4.44 10.53
N GLU A 27 -4.20 4.59 10.03
CA GLU A 27 -3.89 5.68 9.12
C GLU A 27 -4.61 5.53 7.79
N ALA A 28 -4.68 4.31 7.28
CA ALA A 28 -5.41 4.03 6.04
C ALA A 28 -6.89 4.40 6.19
N SER A 29 -7.47 4.05 7.33
CA SER A 29 -8.87 4.33 7.60
C SER A 29 -9.14 5.82 7.64
N LYS A 30 -8.23 6.61 8.15
CA LYS A 30 -8.38 8.07 8.23
C LYS A 30 -8.55 8.69 6.85
N VAL A 31 -7.91 8.12 5.84
CA VAL A 31 -8.00 8.65 4.48
C VAL A 31 -8.91 7.82 3.60
N GLY A 32 -9.65 6.87 4.18
CA GLY A 32 -10.63 6.09 3.45
C GLY A 32 -10.06 5.08 2.48
N LEU A 33 -8.87 4.59 2.75
CA LEU A 33 -8.19 3.63 1.88
C LEU A 33 -8.06 2.28 2.55
N THR A 34 -7.92 1.23 1.72
CA THR A 34 -7.51 -0.07 2.22
C THR A 34 -6.03 0.00 2.59
N VAL A 35 -5.58 -0.99 3.37
CA VAL A 35 -4.17 -1.05 3.76
C VAL A 35 -3.27 -1.12 2.53
N SER A 36 -3.62 -1.96 1.56
CA SER A 36 -2.83 -2.10 0.33
C SER A 36 -2.73 -0.79 -0.44
N ALA A 37 -3.86 -0.11 -0.59
CA ALA A 37 -3.89 1.16 -1.31
C ALA A 37 -3.09 2.22 -0.58
N TYR A 38 -3.21 2.24 0.75
CA TYR A 38 -2.48 3.20 1.55
C TYR A 38 -0.97 2.99 1.45
N VAL A 39 -0.53 1.75 1.59
CA VAL A 39 0.89 1.43 1.50
C VAL A 39 1.45 1.81 0.13
N ARG A 40 0.69 1.49 -0.93
CA ARG A 40 1.11 1.84 -2.29
C ARG A 40 1.25 3.35 -2.45
N MET A 41 0.28 4.08 -1.93
CA MET A 41 0.30 5.55 -2.02
C MET A 41 1.53 6.13 -1.33
N VAL A 42 1.81 5.67 -0.12
CA VAL A 42 2.95 6.18 0.65
C VAL A 42 4.26 5.86 -0.04
N VAL A 43 4.41 4.63 -0.53
CA VAL A 43 5.62 4.22 -1.22
C VAL A 43 5.83 5.04 -2.48
N MET A 44 4.78 5.21 -3.27
CA MET A 44 4.89 5.98 -4.51
C MET A 44 5.18 7.45 -4.25
N LYS A 45 4.65 7.98 -3.18
CA LYS A 45 4.93 9.35 -2.78
C LYS A 45 6.41 9.54 -2.49
N GLU A 46 7.00 8.60 -1.77
CA GLU A 46 8.43 8.66 -1.44
C GLU A 46 9.29 8.48 -2.69
N VAL A 47 8.90 7.59 -3.57
CA VAL A 47 9.61 7.36 -4.83
C VAL A 47 9.61 8.63 -5.67
N ASN A 48 8.48 9.29 -5.76
CA ASN A 48 8.34 10.50 -6.58
C ASN A 48 9.06 11.69 -5.98
N ASN A 49 9.30 11.69 -4.67
CA ASN A 49 10.02 12.76 -4.01
C ASN A 49 11.54 12.57 -4.01
N ALA A 50 12.00 11.38 -4.38
CA ALA A 50 13.43 11.05 -4.34
C ALA A 50 14.22 11.68 -5.50
#